data_15d5ab1684cc801101a5aecf25afa19e
#
_entry.id   15d5ab1684cc801101a5aecf25afa19e
#
_cell.length_a   1.000
_cell.length_b   1.000
_cell.length_c   1.000
_cell.angle_alpha   90.00
_cell.angle_beta   90.00
_cell.angle_gamma   90.00
#
_symmetry.space_group_name_H-M   'P 1'
#
loop_
_entity.id
_entity.type
_entity.pdbx_description
1 polymer ?
#
loop_
_entity_poly.entity_id
_entity_poly.type
_entity_poly.pdbx_seq_one_letter_code
_entity_poly.pdbx_strand_id
1 'polypeptide(L)'
;MQFRRTLLNTGGKTPEFCLRFATALDSQAGPHYADHVQITPSLRPDIKVSDHDLCLGGLAWSTRYKVTLSSGIHDAQGRVLADPVSVSMATGDRTPSLSLAGEGFILPRKSAAGLDVQTVNMESVRLSVWRLSPNATQSMSIQDSYPRVDTTQTSLETYEFERLRSTRLSQVWSGTLETQGARNAGVVTAFPIAKLIEGQKPGLYLVTAENAHTPRGDSRIAAPLPKVSSGSDDNDDYGLPIAAHWVNVSDTALTTMRGKDGLHVYARALSTALPLKGVTMRLVSQGGDDLGKAVSDGEGQVVFAAGLIRGKGADQPVSLLATSPNGDFTTVSLTQAWFDFSDRGAEGHEAPDAQQAAIVTDRGIYRPGESVNTTILLRDPQGKALSTLPLTVILRRPDGVKAQTLVLKPQEDGGFLNSFTLSPSASAGSWSLEAYVDPTSPPVGRASVLVQDFVPQTIAVDAKPGKNVLIEGEKLSVALEGRYLYGAPAAHLHGEGWCASFEMKSQCRA
;
A
#
# COMPACT_ATOMS: atom_id res chain seq x y z
N MET A 1 31.38 -17.58 3.45
CA MET A 1 30.15 -17.34 4.22
C MET A 1 30.43 -17.55 5.69
N GLN A 2 29.99 -16.64 6.61
CA GLN A 2 30.27 -16.70 8.05
C GLN A 2 29.00 -16.36 8.84
N PHE A 3 28.63 -17.22 9.79
CA PHE A 3 27.56 -16.97 10.74
C PHE A 3 27.95 -15.83 11.71
N ARG A 4 27.00 -14.93 12.05
CA ARG A 4 27.21 -13.78 12.93
C ARG A 4 26.42 -13.89 14.23
N ARG A 5 25.10 -13.97 14.15
CA ARG A 5 24.20 -13.97 15.31
C ARG A 5 22.85 -14.58 14.99
N THR A 6 22.07 -14.80 16.03
CA THR A 6 20.68 -15.21 15.94
C THR A 6 19.74 -14.05 16.27
N LEU A 7 18.56 -14.07 15.69
CA LEU A 7 17.46 -13.15 15.98
C LEU A 7 16.19 -13.98 16.20
N LEU A 8 15.42 -13.67 17.23
CA LEU A 8 14.12 -14.29 17.49
C LEU A 8 13.03 -13.22 17.41
N ASN A 9 12.11 -13.38 16.49
CA ASN A 9 10.93 -12.51 16.33
C ASN A 9 9.72 -13.18 16.99
N THR A 10 9.16 -12.53 18.01
CA THR A 10 8.03 -13.01 18.81
C THR A 10 6.74 -12.20 18.61
N GLY A 11 6.74 -11.22 17.71
CA GLY A 11 5.57 -10.36 17.43
C GLY A 11 4.55 -10.98 16.46
N GLY A 12 4.94 -11.99 15.68
CA GLY A 12 4.09 -12.65 14.70
C GLY A 12 3.05 -13.60 15.28
N LYS A 13 2.24 -14.25 14.41
CA LYS A 13 1.32 -15.32 14.81
C LYS A 13 2.06 -16.58 15.28
N THR A 14 3.22 -16.83 14.70
CA THR A 14 4.15 -17.91 15.08
C THR A 14 5.53 -17.28 15.30
N PRO A 15 6.37 -17.85 16.19
CA PRO A 15 7.73 -17.36 16.34
C PRO A 15 8.54 -17.61 15.07
N GLU A 16 9.40 -16.66 14.74
CA GLU A 16 10.31 -16.76 13.60
C GLU A 16 11.75 -16.63 14.11
N PHE A 17 12.60 -17.57 13.77
CA PHE A 17 13.99 -17.62 14.20
C PHE A 17 14.91 -17.41 13.01
N CYS A 18 15.73 -16.38 13.06
CA CYS A 18 16.63 -16.04 11.97
C CYS A 18 18.09 -16.22 12.35
N LEU A 19 18.85 -16.78 11.44
CA LEU A 19 20.30 -16.90 11.45
C LEU A 19 20.87 -15.81 10.54
N ARG A 20 21.63 -14.85 11.10
CA ARG A 20 22.23 -13.75 10.35
C ARG A 20 23.66 -14.09 9.96
N PHE A 21 23.98 -13.85 8.70
CA PHE A 21 25.28 -14.06 8.10
C PHE A 21 26.01 -12.75 7.75
N ALA A 22 27.32 -12.82 7.60
CA ALA A 22 28.14 -11.68 7.23
C ALA A 22 27.97 -11.26 5.77
N THR A 23 27.45 -12.16 4.94
CA THR A 23 27.35 -12.04 3.48
C THR A 23 25.91 -12.27 3.06
N ALA A 24 25.50 -11.61 1.96
CA ALA A 24 24.16 -11.75 1.43
C ALA A 24 23.89 -13.19 0.95
N LEU A 25 22.73 -13.72 1.29
CA LEU A 25 22.24 -15.03 0.89
C LEU A 25 21.55 -14.95 -0.46
N ASP A 26 21.45 -16.05 -1.16
CA ASP A 26 20.67 -16.14 -2.39
C ASP A 26 19.19 -16.31 -2.05
N SER A 27 18.40 -15.27 -2.30
CA SER A 27 16.95 -15.25 -2.03
C SER A 27 16.17 -16.27 -2.85
N GLN A 28 16.71 -16.75 -3.98
CA GLN A 28 16.09 -17.77 -4.82
C GLN A 28 16.41 -19.20 -4.35
N ALA A 29 17.41 -19.37 -3.49
CA ALA A 29 17.87 -20.66 -3.02
C ALA A 29 17.16 -21.16 -1.73
N GLY A 30 16.05 -20.57 -1.33
CA GLY A 30 15.30 -20.97 -0.13
C GLY A 30 15.04 -22.48 -0.02
N PRO A 31 14.55 -23.18 -1.07
CA PRO A 31 14.36 -24.64 -1.05
C PRO A 31 15.65 -25.43 -0.83
N HIS A 32 16.78 -24.98 -1.36
CA HIS A 32 18.09 -25.63 -1.17
C HIS A 32 18.60 -25.45 0.26
N TYR A 33 18.35 -24.32 0.88
CA TYR A 33 18.72 -24.13 2.29
C TYR A 33 17.94 -25.05 3.23
N ALA A 34 16.70 -25.45 2.86
CA ALA A 34 15.89 -26.38 3.65
C ALA A 34 16.55 -27.74 3.86
N ASP A 35 17.26 -28.23 2.85
CA ASP A 35 17.95 -29.54 2.88
C ASP A 35 19.14 -29.55 3.85
N HIS A 36 19.64 -28.38 4.20
CA HIS A 36 20.77 -28.18 5.12
C HIS A 36 20.37 -27.84 6.54
N VAL A 37 19.07 -27.63 6.81
CA VAL A 37 18.54 -27.25 8.12
C VAL A 37 17.97 -28.48 8.84
N GLN A 38 18.52 -28.82 9.99
CA GLN A 38 17.99 -29.82 10.90
C GLN A 38 17.47 -29.15 12.17
N ILE A 39 16.26 -29.49 12.60
CA ILE A 39 15.62 -28.93 13.79
C ILE A 39 15.24 -30.07 14.73
N THR A 40 15.53 -29.91 16.01
CA THR A 40 15.12 -30.83 17.07
C THR A 40 14.33 -30.06 18.13
N PRO A 41 13.09 -30.43 18.49
CA PRO A 41 12.26 -31.53 17.96
C PRO A 41 12.03 -31.40 16.45
N SER A 42 11.86 -32.54 15.78
CA SER A 42 11.74 -32.61 14.31
C SER A 42 10.55 -31.79 13.82
N LEU A 43 10.85 -30.83 12.96
CA LEU A 43 9.88 -29.93 12.32
C LEU A 43 10.41 -29.60 10.91
N ARG A 44 9.52 -29.48 9.95
CA ARG A 44 9.84 -28.92 8.63
C ARG A 44 9.53 -27.42 8.68
N PRO A 45 10.57 -26.55 8.78
CA PRO A 45 10.36 -25.12 8.91
C PRO A 45 9.90 -24.50 7.58
N ASP A 46 9.15 -23.41 7.68
CA ASP A 46 8.96 -22.49 6.57
C ASP A 46 10.21 -21.60 6.49
N ILE A 47 10.93 -21.67 5.36
CA ILE A 47 12.20 -20.98 5.19
C ILE A 47 11.98 -19.71 4.37
N LYS A 48 12.37 -18.58 4.95
CA LYS A 48 12.45 -17.29 4.27
C LYS A 48 13.89 -16.81 4.26
N VAL A 49 14.31 -16.34 3.09
CA VAL A 49 15.65 -15.77 2.91
C VAL A 49 15.50 -14.29 2.60
N SER A 50 16.17 -13.46 3.36
CA SER A 50 16.16 -12.01 3.20
C SER A 50 17.58 -11.50 3.37
N ASP A 51 18.19 -11.02 2.30
CA ASP A 51 19.53 -10.44 2.25
C ASP A 51 20.54 -11.26 3.07
N HIS A 52 20.75 -10.93 4.35
CA HIS A 52 21.71 -11.59 5.24
C HIS A 52 21.06 -12.61 6.21
N ASP A 53 19.75 -12.77 6.18
CA ASP A 53 19.00 -13.56 7.17
C ASP A 53 18.38 -14.81 6.57
N LEU A 54 18.64 -15.96 7.19
CA LEU A 54 17.91 -17.20 6.97
C LEU A 54 16.93 -17.39 8.11
N CYS A 55 15.64 -17.18 7.84
CA CYS A 55 14.58 -17.21 8.83
C CYS A 55 13.77 -18.50 8.76
N LEU A 56 13.53 -19.10 9.92
CA LEU A 56 12.80 -20.35 10.12
C LEU A 56 11.45 -20.03 10.77
N GLY A 57 10.37 -20.23 10.04
CA GLY A 57 8.99 -20.07 10.50
C GLY A 57 8.33 -21.40 10.85
N GLY A 58 7.08 -21.33 11.31
CA GLY A 58 6.27 -22.52 11.68
C GLY A 58 6.64 -23.14 13.03
N LEU A 59 7.45 -22.44 13.83
CA LEU A 59 7.85 -22.89 15.16
C LEU A 59 6.70 -22.76 16.16
N ALA A 60 6.67 -23.65 17.18
CA ALA A 60 5.71 -23.57 18.28
C ALA A 60 6.21 -22.62 19.38
N TRP A 61 5.29 -21.96 20.07
CA TRP A 61 5.57 -21.14 21.25
C TRP A 61 6.02 -22.01 22.42
N SER A 62 6.72 -21.41 23.38
CA SER A 62 7.19 -22.05 24.64
C SER A 62 7.96 -23.34 24.41
N THR A 63 8.64 -23.46 23.29
CA THR A 63 9.37 -24.67 22.89
C THR A 63 10.86 -24.39 22.76
N ARG A 64 11.68 -25.34 23.21
CA ARG A 64 13.13 -25.27 23.03
C ARG A 64 13.51 -26.06 21.79
N TYR A 65 14.22 -25.40 20.87
CA TYR A 65 14.72 -25.99 19.64
C TYR A 65 16.25 -25.99 19.62
N LYS A 66 16.80 -27.01 18.99
CA LYS A 66 18.20 -27.04 18.53
C LYS A 66 18.16 -27.01 17.01
N VAL A 67 18.74 -25.96 16.41
CA VAL A 67 18.85 -25.78 14.98
C VAL A 67 20.29 -26.07 14.59
N THR A 68 20.48 -26.99 13.66
CA THR A 68 21.80 -27.32 13.08
C THR A 68 21.77 -27.05 11.60
N LEU A 69 22.68 -26.21 11.14
CA LEU A 69 22.91 -25.89 9.75
C LEU A 69 24.16 -26.66 9.29
N SER A 70 24.02 -27.56 8.33
CA SER A 70 25.17 -28.33 7.82
C SER A 70 26.08 -27.46 6.97
N SER A 71 27.35 -27.89 6.84
CA SER A 71 28.30 -27.27 5.90
C SER A 71 27.86 -27.45 4.46
N GLY A 72 28.44 -26.67 3.54
CA GLY A 72 28.20 -26.81 2.10
C GLY A 72 27.15 -25.83 1.55
N ILE A 73 26.53 -25.01 2.36
CA ILE A 73 25.61 -23.96 1.92
C ILE A 73 26.38 -22.81 1.25
N HIS A 74 25.85 -22.31 0.14
CA HIS A 74 26.43 -21.21 -0.64
C HIS A 74 25.69 -19.88 -0.38
N ASP A 75 26.43 -18.78 -0.34
CA ASP A 75 25.86 -17.43 -0.36
C ASP A 75 25.64 -16.95 -1.82
N ALA A 76 25.10 -15.74 -1.99
CA ALA A 76 24.81 -15.15 -3.31
C ALA A 76 26.06 -14.98 -4.21
N GLN A 77 27.27 -15.04 -3.65
CA GLN A 77 28.54 -14.98 -4.36
C GLN A 77 29.22 -16.34 -4.50
N GLY A 78 28.52 -17.44 -4.16
CA GLY A 78 29.07 -18.81 -4.24
C GLY A 78 30.06 -19.18 -3.14
N ARG A 79 30.22 -18.38 -2.07
CA ARG A 79 31.08 -18.70 -0.95
C ARG A 79 30.40 -19.68 -0.01
N VAL A 80 31.12 -20.71 0.39
CA VAL A 80 30.57 -21.84 1.15
C VAL A 80 30.64 -21.58 2.66
N LEU A 81 29.67 -22.10 3.42
CA LEU A 81 29.74 -22.27 4.86
C LEU A 81 30.65 -23.49 5.14
N ALA A 82 31.86 -23.25 5.65
CA ALA A 82 32.86 -24.29 5.85
C ALA A 82 32.50 -25.23 7.03
N ASP A 83 32.11 -24.64 8.16
CA ASP A 83 31.81 -25.37 9.38
C ASP A 83 30.30 -25.39 9.66
N PRO A 84 29.74 -26.49 10.19
CA PRO A 84 28.34 -26.54 10.59
C PRO A 84 28.06 -25.60 11.76
N VAL A 85 26.90 -24.95 11.73
CA VAL A 85 26.45 -24.07 12.80
C VAL A 85 25.37 -24.77 13.60
N SER A 86 25.55 -24.90 14.92
CA SER A 86 24.53 -25.44 15.83
C SER A 86 24.18 -24.44 16.90
N VAL A 87 22.87 -24.12 17.00
CA VAL A 87 22.35 -23.11 17.93
C VAL A 87 21.16 -23.69 18.69
N SER A 88 21.13 -23.48 20.00
CA SER A 88 19.97 -23.80 20.84
C SER A 88 19.20 -22.52 21.17
N MET A 89 17.86 -22.57 21.04
CA MET A 89 17.00 -21.45 21.35
C MET A 89 15.74 -21.89 22.07
N ALA A 90 15.10 -20.97 22.79
CA ALA A 90 13.75 -21.13 23.33
C ALA A 90 12.86 -20.05 22.71
N THR A 91 11.75 -20.44 22.13
CA THR A 91 10.83 -19.48 21.49
C THR A 91 10.11 -18.57 22.48
N GLY A 92 10.03 -18.98 23.76
CA GLY A 92 9.29 -18.23 24.76
C GLY A 92 7.80 -18.12 24.43
N ASP A 93 7.18 -17.12 25.02
CA ASP A 93 5.80 -16.75 24.73
C ASP A 93 5.73 -15.66 23.67
N ARG A 94 4.59 -15.57 23.01
CA ARG A 94 4.29 -14.49 22.11
C ARG A 94 4.33 -13.16 22.89
N THR A 95 4.95 -12.16 22.30
CA THR A 95 4.99 -10.82 22.89
C THR A 95 3.57 -10.33 23.17
N PRO A 96 3.24 -9.90 24.39
CA PRO A 96 1.96 -9.30 24.69
C PRO A 96 1.69 -8.13 23.74
N SER A 97 0.49 -8.03 23.19
CA SER A 97 0.12 -6.95 22.31
C SER A 97 -1.33 -6.52 22.55
N LEU A 98 -1.60 -5.25 22.29
CA LEU A 98 -2.91 -4.63 22.44
C LEU A 98 -3.13 -3.68 21.26
N SER A 99 -4.27 -3.83 20.61
CA SER A 99 -4.73 -2.89 19.59
C SER A 99 -6.24 -2.72 19.64
N LEU A 100 -6.69 -1.55 19.20
CA LEU A 100 -8.10 -1.26 19.00
C LEU A 100 -8.37 -1.35 17.51
N ALA A 101 -9.28 -2.23 17.11
CA ALA A 101 -9.68 -2.39 15.73
C ALA A 101 -11.16 -2.04 15.58
N GLY A 102 -11.48 -1.35 14.50
CA GLY A 102 -12.85 -1.01 14.15
C GLY A 102 -12.84 -0.39 12.76
N GLU A 103 -13.77 -0.80 11.93
CA GLU A 103 -14.03 -0.12 10.67
C GLU A 103 -14.96 1.05 10.99
N GLY A 104 -14.55 2.24 10.60
CA GLY A 104 -15.37 3.42 10.65
C GLY A 104 -15.07 4.37 11.81
N PHE A 105 -14.90 5.59 11.42
CA PHE A 105 -14.67 6.74 12.28
C PHE A 105 -15.96 7.30 12.89
N ILE A 106 -17.12 7.05 12.24
CA ILE A 106 -18.41 7.60 12.66
C ILE A 106 -19.25 6.51 13.32
N LEU A 107 -19.62 6.73 14.58
CA LEU A 107 -20.60 5.92 15.32
C LEU A 107 -21.96 6.64 15.29
N PRO A 108 -22.96 6.07 14.59
CA PRO A 108 -24.31 6.58 14.67
C PRO A 108 -24.84 6.49 16.10
N ARG A 109 -25.52 7.50 16.59
CA ARG A 109 -26.04 7.59 17.97
C ARG A 109 -26.90 6.40 18.40
N LYS A 110 -27.49 5.66 17.47
CA LYS A 110 -28.36 4.49 17.71
C LYS A 110 -27.74 3.17 17.26
N SER A 111 -26.44 3.14 17.02
CA SER A 111 -25.76 1.92 16.60
C SER A 111 -25.47 1.00 17.79
N ALA A 112 -25.64 -0.30 17.59
CA ALA A 112 -25.16 -1.32 18.52
C ALA A 112 -23.68 -1.68 18.27
N ALA A 113 -22.94 -0.90 17.50
CA ALA A 113 -21.57 -1.17 17.12
C ALA A 113 -20.65 -1.18 18.36
N GLY A 114 -19.83 -2.19 18.46
CA GLY A 114 -18.74 -2.31 19.40
C GLY A 114 -17.43 -1.89 18.77
N LEU A 115 -16.44 -1.62 19.61
CA LEU A 115 -15.05 -1.47 19.22
C LEU A 115 -14.34 -2.77 19.60
N ASP A 116 -13.65 -3.40 18.64
CA ASP A 116 -12.93 -4.62 18.89
C ASP A 116 -11.59 -4.34 19.58
N VAL A 117 -11.43 -4.89 20.76
CA VAL A 117 -10.18 -4.88 21.53
C VAL A 117 -9.44 -6.18 21.23
N GLN A 118 -8.32 -6.08 20.51
CA GLN A 118 -7.49 -7.22 20.15
C GLN A 118 -6.32 -7.32 21.11
N THR A 119 -6.17 -8.45 21.77
CA THR A 119 -5.12 -8.70 22.75
C THR A 119 -4.40 -10.02 22.50
N VAL A 120 -3.16 -10.07 22.95
CA VAL A 120 -2.35 -11.29 23.05
C VAL A 120 -1.71 -11.30 24.42
N ASN A 121 -1.80 -12.43 25.13
CA ASN A 121 -1.18 -12.63 26.44
C ASN A 121 -1.46 -11.50 27.44
N MET A 122 -2.69 -11.00 27.45
CA MET A 122 -3.19 -10.04 28.44
C MET A 122 -4.47 -10.58 29.08
N GLU A 123 -4.58 -10.50 30.38
CA GLU A 123 -5.75 -10.96 31.13
C GLU A 123 -6.83 -9.89 31.23
N SER A 124 -6.40 -8.64 31.31
CA SER A 124 -7.30 -7.51 31.38
C SER A 124 -6.71 -6.23 30.81
N VAL A 125 -7.56 -5.37 30.30
CA VAL A 125 -7.22 -4.10 29.65
C VAL A 125 -7.98 -2.96 30.32
N ARG A 126 -7.27 -1.89 30.66
CA ARG A 126 -7.89 -0.64 31.10
C ARG A 126 -8.29 0.18 29.87
N LEU A 127 -9.56 0.41 29.71
CA LEU A 127 -10.14 1.27 28.68
C LEU A 127 -10.52 2.61 29.27
N SER A 128 -10.28 3.68 28.53
CA SER A 128 -10.75 5.02 28.88
C SER A 128 -11.33 5.70 27.64
N VAL A 129 -12.43 6.41 27.85
CA VAL A 129 -13.11 7.21 26.81
C VAL A 129 -12.97 8.67 27.15
N TRP A 130 -12.45 9.42 26.23
CA TRP A 130 -12.15 10.85 26.37
C TRP A 130 -12.93 11.61 25.33
N ARG A 131 -13.51 12.75 25.73
CA ARG A 131 -14.18 13.67 24.80
C ARG A 131 -13.24 14.80 24.45
N LEU A 132 -13.09 15.08 23.16
CA LEU A 132 -12.38 16.27 22.69
C LEU A 132 -13.21 17.53 22.97
N SER A 133 -12.59 18.57 23.53
CA SER A 133 -13.23 19.84 23.75
C SER A 133 -13.78 20.44 22.45
N PRO A 134 -15.01 20.96 22.40
CA PRO A 134 -15.57 21.56 21.18
C PRO A 134 -14.71 22.70 20.62
N ASN A 135 -14.08 23.48 21.49
CA ASN A 135 -13.17 24.56 21.07
C ASN A 135 -11.87 24.03 20.46
N ALA A 136 -11.43 22.83 20.86
CA ALA A 136 -10.27 22.18 20.29
C ALA A 136 -10.53 21.70 18.87
N THR A 137 -11.77 21.34 18.51
CA THR A 137 -12.13 20.98 17.13
C THR A 137 -12.05 22.17 16.17
N GLN A 138 -12.28 23.39 16.66
CA GLN A 138 -12.12 24.61 15.86
C GLN A 138 -10.66 24.96 15.62
N SER A 139 -9.76 24.56 16.53
CA SER A 139 -8.31 24.78 16.43
C SER A 139 -7.53 23.55 15.94
N MET A 140 -8.20 22.50 15.44
CA MET A 140 -7.54 21.34 14.80
C MET A 140 -6.70 21.72 13.58
N SER A 141 -6.89 22.92 13.07
CA SER A 141 -6.26 23.45 11.90
C SER A 141 -5.03 24.35 12.18
N ILE A 142 -4.70 24.65 13.42
CA ILE A 142 -3.58 25.56 13.71
C ILE A 142 -2.28 24.78 13.82
N GLN A 143 -1.35 25.09 12.94
CA GLN A 143 -0.08 24.42 12.71
C GLN A 143 0.88 24.41 13.92
N ASP A 144 0.68 25.33 14.89
CA ASP A 144 1.51 25.45 16.10
C ASP A 144 1.03 24.61 17.29
N SER A 145 -0.02 23.82 17.12
CA SER A 145 -0.61 23.01 18.18
C SER A 145 -0.23 21.54 17.99
N TYR A 146 1.03 21.20 18.20
CA TYR A 146 1.40 19.81 18.44
C TYR A 146 0.80 19.32 19.77
N PRO A 147 0.16 18.13 19.88
CA PRO A 147 0.03 17.09 18.85
C PRO A 147 -1.14 17.36 17.91
N ARG A 148 -0.94 16.99 16.63
CA ARG A 148 -2.04 16.95 15.65
C ARG A 148 -3.05 15.90 16.08
N VAL A 149 -4.34 16.20 15.98
CA VAL A 149 -5.36 15.17 16.09
C VAL A 149 -5.48 14.47 14.75
N ASP A 150 -4.74 13.42 14.57
CA ASP A 150 -4.91 12.53 13.42
C ASP A 150 -5.88 11.42 13.79
N THR A 151 -7.07 11.51 13.23
CA THR A 151 -8.15 10.56 13.51
C THR A 151 -7.95 9.18 12.90
N THR A 152 -6.90 9.01 12.12
CA THR A 152 -6.51 7.71 11.51
C THR A 152 -5.49 6.96 12.34
N GLN A 153 -4.88 7.61 13.34
CA GLN A 153 -3.91 6.95 14.23
C GLN A 153 -4.59 5.88 15.08
N THR A 154 -3.98 4.71 15.09
CA THR A 154 -4.37 3.55 15.92
C THR A 154 -3.54 3.44 17.20
N SER A 155 -2.54 4.31 17.36
CA SER A 155 -1.70 4.42 18.55
C SER A 155 -1.25 5.87 18.74
N LEU A 156 -1.03 6.25 19.98
CA LEU A 156 -0.48 7.55 20.36
C LEU A 156 0.77 7.33 21.21
N GLU A 157 1.80 8.13 20.98
CA GLU A 157 2.94 8.17 21.89
C GLU A 157 2.50 8.69 23.25
N THR A 158 3.09 8.19 24.33
CA THR A 158 2.69 8.53 25.69
C THR A 158 2.70 10.05 25.91
N TYR A 159 3.72 10.76 25.42
CA TYR A 159 3.82 12.22 25.57
C TYR A 159 2.73 12.97 24.79
N GLU A 160 2.34 12.47 23.61
CA GLU A 160 1.27 13.04 22.80
C GLU A 160 -0.07 12.90 23.52
N PHE A 161 -0.33 11.71 24.04
CA PHE A 161 -1.54 11.46 24.81
C PHE A 161 -1.62 12.34 26.07
N GLU A 162 -0.55 12.43 26.87
CA GLU A 162 -0.51 13.25 28.07
C GLU A 162 -0.75 14.74 27.77
N ARG A 163 -0.20 15.23 26.67
CA ARG A 163 -0.42 16.60 26.22
C ARG A 163 -1.87 16.82 25.76
N LEU A 164 -2.45 15.89 25.00
CA LEU A 164 -3.87 15.94 24.62
C LEU A 164 -4.75 15.90 25.88
N ARG A 165 -4.46 14.99 26.79
CA ARG A 165 -5.19 14.80 28.04
C ARG A 165 -5.20 16.07 28.91
N SER A 166 -4.05 16.70 29.06
CA SER A 166 -3.93 17.88 29.92
C SER A 166 -4.54 19.15 29.32
N THR A 167 -4.67 19.25 28.00
CA THR A 167 -5.06 20.49 27.32
C THR A 167 -6.41 20.44 26.62
N ARG A 168 -6.86 19.25 26.14
CA ARG A 168 -7.97 19.17 25.19
C ARG A 168 -8.99 18.07 25.47
N LEU A 169 -8.62 17.04 26.25
CA LEU A 169 -9.48 15.90 26.52
C LEU A 169 -10.13 15.98 27.89
N SER A 170 -11.41 15.62 27.96
CA SER A 170 -12.13 15.40 29.20
C SER A 170 -12.50 13.93 29.31
N GLN A 171 -12.13 13.28 30.41
CA GLN A 171 -12.47 11.88 30.64
C GLN A 171 -13.97 11.73 30.84
N VAL A 172 -14.61 10.87 30.04
CA VAL A 172 -16.05 10.58 30.11
C VAL A 172 -16.28 9.27 30.85
N TRP A 173 -15.40 8.28 30.62
CA TRP A 173 -15.51 6.97 31.23
C TRP A 173 -14.15 6.31 31.36
N SER A 174 -14.00 5.42 32.34
CA SER A 174 -12.86 4.50 32.45
C SER A 174 -13.32 3.23 33.15
N GLY A 175 -12.79 2.09 32.71
CA GLY A 175 -13.09 0.79 33.29
C GLY A 175 -12.11 -0.28 32.83
N THR A 176 -12.24 -1.48 33.40
CA THR A 176 -11.43 -2.64 33.04
C THR A 176 -12.27 -3.61 32.21
N LEU A 177 -11.70 -4.13 31.16
CA LEU A 177 -12.26 -5.18 30.30
C LEU A 177 -11.43 -6.44 30.50
N GLU A 178 -12.07 -7.54 30.89
CA GLU A 178 -11.45 -8.85 30.98
C GLU A 178 -11.30 -9.44 29.58
N THR A 179 -10.10 -9.92 29.25
CA THR A 179 -9.75 -10.46 27.96
C THR A 179 -9.31 -11.91 28.13
N GLN A 180 -10.28 -12.82 28.20
CA GLN A 180 -9.98 -14.24 28.40
C GLN A 180 -9.58 -14.90 27.08
N GLY A 181 -8.41 -15.55 27.04
CA GLY A 181 -7.96 -16.28 25.87
C GLY A 181 -6.87 -17.29 26.15
N ALA A 182 -6.62 -18.15 25.18
CA ALA A 182 -5.53 -19.10 25.25
C ALA A 182 -4.19 -18.37 25.16
N ARG A 183 -3.21 -18.90 25.90
CA ARG A 183 -1.83 -18.41 25.88
C ARG A 183 -1.28 -18.39 24.45
N ASN A 184 -0.64 -17.32 24.05
CA ASN A 184 -0.05 -17.08 22.72
C ASN A 184 -1.05 -16.96 21.56
N ALA A 185 -2.35 -16.95 21.87
CA ALA A 185 -3.40 -16.72 20.88
C ALA A 185 -3.85 -15.25 20.87
N GLY A 186 -4.27 -14.77 19.70
CA GLY A 186 -4.97 -13.50 19.60
C GLY A 186 -6.41 -13.63 20.06
N VAL A 187 -6.85 -12.72 20.90
CA VAL A 187 -8.21 -12.63 21.43
C VAL A 187 -8.86 -11.35 20.95
N VAL A 188 -10.09 -11.43 20.49
CA VAL A 188 -10.91 -10.26 20.13
C VAL A 188 -12.05 -10.17 21.14
N THR A 189 -12.11 -9.05 21.87
CA THR A 189 -13.17 -8.79 22.85
C THR A 189 -13.92 -7.55 22.43
N ALA A 190 -15.23 -7.63 22.23
CA ALA A 190 -16.05 -6.49 21.83
C ALA A 190 -16.26 -5.54 23.02
N PHE A 191 -15.90 -4.29 22.83
CA PHE A 191 -16.15 -3.21 23.78
C PHE A 191 -17.41 -2.44 23.35
N PRO A 192 -18.51 -2.45 24.14
CA PRO A 192 -19.79 -1.87 23.74
C PRO A 192 -19.79 -0.36 23.88
N ILE A 193 -18.93 0.34 23.14
CA ILE A 193 -18.74 1.79 23.22
C ILE A 193 -20.05 2.56 22.99
N ALA A 194 -20.93 2.08 22.11
CA ALA A 194 -22.19 2.73 21.80
C ALA A 194 -23.06 2.95 23.06
N LYS A 195 -23.08 1.97 23.99
CA LYS A 195 -23.83 2.09 25.26
C LYS A 195 -23.25 3.14 26.19
N LEU A 196 -21.95 3.38 26.13
CA LEU A 196 -21.26 4.36 26.99
C LEU A 196 -21.42 5.77 26.49
N ILE A 197 -21.56 5.96 25.18
CA ILE A 197 -21.73 7.25 24.55
C ILE A 197 -23.22 7.58 24.29
N GLU A 198 -24.12 6.62 24.52
CA GLU A 198 -25.58 6.88 24.46
C GLU A 198 -25.94 7.99 25.42
N GLY A 199 -26.61 9.03 24.93
CA GLY A 199 -26.92 10.23 25.73
C GLY A 199 -25.79 11.24 25.93
N GLN A 200 -24.56 10.92 25.48
CA GLN A 200 -23.46 11.87 25.47
C GLN A 200 -23.66 12.95 24.39
N LYS A 201 -22.99 14.09 24.57
CA LYS A 201 -23.03 15.18 23.57
C LYS A 201 -22.33 14.71 22.28
N PRO A 202 -22.81 15.13 21.09
CA PRO A 202 -22.11 14.92 19.85
C PRO A 202 -20.67 15.44 19.89
N GLY A 203 -19.79 14.83 19.11
CA GLY A 203 -18.40 15.27 19.00
C GLY A 203 -17.41 14.14 18.83
N LEU A 204 -16.15 14.51 18.88
CA LEU A 204 -15.03 13.60 18.70
C LEU A 204 -14.61 13.02 20.06
N TYR A 205 -14.48 11.71 20.10
CA TYR A 205 -14.05 10.94 21.26
C TYR A 205 -12.79 10.15 20.93
N LEU A 206 -11.90 10.05 21.90
CA LEU A 206 -10.74 9.20 21.87
C LEU A 206 -10.97 8.02 22.81
N VAL A 207 -10.85 6.81 22.31
CA VAL A 207 -10.78 5.60 23.13
C VAL A 207 -9.32 5.22 23.27
N THR A 208 -8.85 5.03 24.49
CA THR A 208 -7.50 4.54 24.78
C THR A 208 -7.56 3.22 25.50
N ALA A 209 -6.62 2.34 25.19
CA ALA A 209 -6.47 1.06 25.83
C ALA A 209 -5.05 0.85 26.33
N GLU A 210 -4.92 0.38 27.59
CA GLU A 210 -3.65 0.09 28.26
C GLU A 210 -3.77 -1.25 28.99
N ASN A 211 -2.65 -1.91 29.27
CA ASN A 211 -2.64 -3.08 30.14
C ASN A 211 -3.11 -2.68 31.53
N ALA A 212 -4.11 -3.37 32.07
CA ALA A 212 -4.68 -3.02 33.38
C ALA A 212 -3.70 -3.20 34.56
N HIS A 213 -2.74 -4.10 34.43
CA HIS A 213 -1.74 -4.42 35.45
C HIS A 213 -0.51 -3.50 35.42
N THR A 214 -0.42 -2.59 34.45
CA THR A 214 0.68 -1.64 34.38
C THR A 214 0.34 -0.40 35.20
N PRO A 215 1.15 0.01 36.19
CA PRO A 215 0.98 1.27 36.88
C PRO A 215 1.03 2.44 35.91
N ARG A 216 0.13 3.42 36.04
CA ARG A 216 0.20 4.65 35.24
C ARG A 216 1.53 5.34 35.50
N GLY A 217 2.35 5.51 34.47
CA GLY A 217 3.67 6.15 34.54
C GLY A 217 4.85 5.18 34.46
N ASP A 218 4.64 3.87 34.46
CA ASP A 218 5.72 2.91 34.21
C ASP A 218 5.72 2.50 32.74
N SER A 219 6.57 3.18 31.95
CA SER A 219 6.69 3.02 30.50
C SER A 219 7.26 1.66 30.05
N ARG A 220 7.58 0.75 30.98
CA ARG A 220 8.34 -0.47 30.67
C ARG A 220 7.52 -1.68 30.25
N ILE A 221 6.17 -1.62 30.24
CA ILE A 221 5.31 -2.79 30.01
C ILE A 221 4.10 -2.48 29.11
N ALA A 222 4.22 -1.62 28.12
CA ALA A 222 3.38 -1.70 26.93
C ALA A 222 4.18 -2.54 25.93
N ALA A 223 3.56 -3.58 25.39
CA ALA A 223 4.24 -4.46 24.47
C ALA A 223 4.66 -3.68 23.21
N PRO A 224 5.93 -3.76 22.81
CA PRO A 224 6.37 -3.08 21.62
C PRO A 224 5.63 -3.64 20.40
N LEU A 225 5.02 -2.77 19.62
CA LEU A 225 4.79 -3.08 18.21
C LEU A 225 6.15 -3.52 17.64
N PRO A 226 6.20 -4.53 16.74
CA PRO A 226 7.46 -4.99 16.20
C PRO A 226 8.21 -3.81 15.59
N LYS A 227 9.26 -3.34 16.27
CA LYS A 227 10.19 -2.38 15.69
C LYS A 227 10.79 -3.05 14.46
N VAL A 228 10.50 -2.52 13.30
CA VAL A 228 11.39 -2.68 12.16
C VAL A 228 12.70 -2.03 12.61
N SER A 229 13.68 -2.82 12.98
CA SER A 229 14.97 -2.36 13.48
C SER A 229 15.74 -1.68 12.35
N SER A 230 15.58 -0.39 12.21
CA SER A 230 16.64 0.46 11.69
C SER A 230 17.65 0.57 12.83
N GLY A 231 18.84 0.02 12.62
CA GLY A 231 19.88 -0.07 13.66
C GLY A 231 20.45 1.30 14.01
N SER A 232 19.86 1.94 14.98
CA SER A 232 20.45 3.01 15.75
C SER A 232 20.29 2.68 17.23
N ASP A 233 21.41 2.60 17.92
CA ASP A 233 21.54 2.42 19.38
C ASP A 233 21.21 3.73 20.13
N ASP A 234 20.06 4.32 19.91
CA ASP A 234 19.60 5.46 20.70
C ASP A 234 18.56 4.98 21.70
N ASN A 235 19.01 4.94 22.95
CA ASN A 235 18.24 4.73 24.17
C ASN A 235 17.38 5.97 24.49
N ASP A 236 16.49 6.34 23.57
CA ASP A 236 15.48 7.35 23.87
C ASP A 236 14.27 6.65 24.50
N ASP A 237 14.15 6.83 25.80
CA ASP A 237 13.06 6.38 26.68
C ASP A 237 11.75 7.17 26.39
N TYR A 238 11.33 7.19 25.13
CA TYR A 238 9.99 7.63 24.76
C TYR A 238 9.02 6.53 25.14
N GLY A 239 8.15 6.83 26.10
CA GLY A 239 7.17 5.88 26.63
C GLY A 239 6.43 5.12 25.52
N LEU A 240 6.03 3.88 25.82
CA LEU A 240 5.44 2.97 24.84
C LEU A 240 4.11 3.52 24.29
N PRO A 241 3.80 3.32 23.01
CA PRO A 241 2.59 3.85 22.40
C PRO A 241 1.34 3.24 23.05
N ILE A 242 0.36 4.10 23.31
CA ILE A 242 -0.96 3.74 23.85
C ILE A 242 -1.84 3.36 22.66
N ALA A 243 -2.52 2.21 22.76
CA ALA A 243 -3.51 1.84 21.74
C ALA A 243 -4.66 2.86 21.79
N ALA A 244 -4.98 3.43 20.65
CA ALA A 244 -5.90 4.54 20.52
C ALA A 244 -6.86 4.34 19.34
N HIS A 245 -8.09 4.83 19.48
CA HIS A 245 -9.04 4.86 18.39
C HIS A 245 -9.94 6.09 18.51
N TRP A 246 -10.01 6.88 17.44
CA TRP A 246 -10.87 8.03 17.37
C TRP A 246 -12.27 7.62 16.92
N VAL A 247 -13.29 8.14 17.61
CA VAL A 247 -14.69 7.87 17.32
C VAL A 247 -15.44 9.21 17.25
N ASN A 248 -16.10 9.46 16.15
CA ASN A 248 -16.99 10.60 16.00
C ASN A 248 -18.44 10.19 16.31
N VAL A 249 -19.01 10.76 17.34
CA VAL A 249 -20.42 10.56 17.71
C VAL A 249 -21.25 11.62 17.02
N SER A 250 -21.87 11.27 15.92
CA SER A 250 -22.60 12.19 15.05
C SER A 250 -23.77 11.49 14.36
N ASP A 251 -24.83 12.23 14.11
CA ASP A 251 -25.91 11.83 13.18
C ASP A 251 -25.71 12.44 11.78
N THR A 252 -24.67 13.24 11.60
CA THR A 252 -24.37 13.92 10.34
C THR A 252 -23.36 13.12 9.53
N ALA A 253 -23.78 12.60 8.36
CA ALA A 253 -22.91 12.02 7.35
C ALA A 253 -22.57 13.07 6.30
N LEU A 254 -21.31 13.05 5.83
CA LEU A 254 -20.84 13.86 4.71
C LEU A 254 -20.39 12.94 3.58
N THR A 255 -20.86 13.28 2.37
CA THR A 255 -20.33 12.70 1.13
C THR A 255 -19.66 13.80 0.35
N THR A 256 -18.42 13.60 -0.08
CA THR A 256 -17.67 14.58 -0.87
C THR A 256 -17.36 14.05 -2.26
N MET A 257 -17.53 14.90 -3.26
CA MET A 257 -17.17 14.62 -4.65
C MET A 257 -16.37 15.79 -5.20
N ARG A 258 -15.17 15.50 -5.71
CA ARG A 258 -14.30 16.52 -6.31
C ARG A 258 -14.50 16.54 -7.83
N GLY A 259 -14.95 17.69 -8.35
CA GLY A 259 -15.16 17.95 -9.76
C GLY A 259 -14.26 19.08 -10.28
N LYS A 260 -14.39 19.38 -11.58
CA LYS A 260 -13.71 20.53 -12.21
C LYS A 260 -14.22 21.86 -11.70
N ASP A 261 -15.46 21.91 -11.32
CA ASP A 261 -16.20 23.07 -10.82
C ASP A 261 -16.02 23.28 -9.32
N GLY A 262 -15.45 22.29 -8.61
CA GLY A 262 -15.14 22.41 -7.19
C GLY A 262 -15.34 21.15 -6.38
N LEU A 263 -15.51 21.34 -5.07
CA LEU A 263 -15.83 20.29 -4.11
C LEU A 263 -17.31 20.34 -3.77
N HIS A 264 -18.05 19.33 -4.19
CA HIS A 264 -19.46 19.14 -3.85
C HIS A 264 -19.52 18.33 -2.56
N VAL A 265 -20.32 18.82 -1.62
CA VAL A 265 -20.52 18.18 -0.32
C VAL A 265 -21.99 18.00 -0.07
N TYR A 266 -22.39 16.81 0.34
CA TYR A 266 -23.77 16.49 0.71
C TYR A 266 -23.81 16.06 2.18
N ALA A 267 -24.64 16.76 2.98
CA ALA A 267 -24.91 16.42 4.36
C ALA A 267 -26.25 15.69 4.50
N ARG A 268 -26.23 14.53 5.14
CA ARG A 268 -27.42 13.72 5.41
C ARG A 268 -27.42 13.23 6.84
N ALA A 269 -28.61 13.06 7.42
CA ALA A 269 -28.74 12.39 8.71
C ALA A 269 -28.53 10.89 8.56
N LEU A 270 -27.63 10.31 9.36
CA LEU A 270 -27.40 8.85 9.37
C LEU A 270 -28.64 8.08 9.81
N SER A 271 -29.41 8.63 10.75
CA SER A 271 -30.60 7.99 11.29
C SER A 271 -31.79 7.91 10.34
N THR A 272 -31.89 8.83 9.37
CA THR A 272 -33.05 8.97 8.48
C THR A 272 -32.70 8.97 6.98
N ALA A 273 -31.42 9.11 6.65
CA ALA A 273 -30.91 9.35 5.31
C ALA A 273 -31.42 10.64 4.64
N LEU A 274 -32.14 11.49 5.35
CA LEU A 274 -32.67 12.75 4.83
C LEU A 274 -31.58 13.83 4.73
N PRO A 275 -31.67 14.74 3.76
CA PRO A 275 -30.75 15.86 3.65
C PRO A 275 -30.83 16.78 4.88
N LEU A 276 -29.68 17.32 5.27
CA LEU A 276 -29.54 18.23 6.41
C LEU A 276 -29.33 19.67 5.92
N LYS A 277 -30.35 20.50 6.06
CA LYS A 277 -30.29 21.95 5.81
C LYS A 277 -29.59 22.67 6.97
N GLY A 278 -28.83 23.70 6.65
CA GLY A 278 -28.28 24.64 7.68
C GLY A 278 -27.00 24.15 8.33
N VAL A 279 -26.38 23.06 7.82
CA VAL A 279 -25.08 22.58 8.28
C VAL A 279 -24.01 23.55 7.85
N THR A 280 -23.28 24.13 8.79
CA THR A 280 -22.12 24.99 8.52
C THR A 280 -20.92 24.11 8.23
N MET A 281 -20.31 24.29 7.06
CA MET A 281 -19.15 23.56 6.58
C MET A 281 -17.95 24.49 6.41
N ARG A 282 -16.77 24.05 6.86
CA ARG A 282 -15.50 24.77 6.75
C ARG A 282 -14.50 23.88 6.04
N LEU A 283 -13.94 24.40 4.95
CA LEU A 283 -12.84 23.77 4.22
C LEU A 283 -11.52 24.25 4.80
N VAL A 284 -10.68 23.32 5.25
CA VAL A 284 -9.47 23.63 6.02
C VAL A 284 -8.23 23.16 5.27
N SER A 285 -7.20 24.01 5.24
CA SER A 285 -5.92 23.75 4.60
C SER A 285 -4.99 22.89 5.46
N GLN A 286 -3.90 22.38 4.86
CA GLN A 286 -2.80 21.70 5.55
C GLN A 286 -2.13 22.62 6.58
N GLY A 287 -2.06 23.92 6.31
CA GLY A 287 -1.56 24.95 7.23
C GLY A 287 -2.52 25.29 8.35
N GLY A 288 -3.80 24.88 8.22
CA GLY A 288 -4.80 25.10 9.23
C GLY A 288 -5.70 26.29 8.98
N ASP A 289 -5.57 26.95 7.87
CA ASP A 289 -6.39 28.11 7.51
C ASP A 289 -7.75 27.67 6.96
N ASP A 290 -8.76 28.50 7.23
CA ASP A 290 -10.08 28.38 6.61
C ASP A 290 -10.01 28.84 5.16
N LEU A 291 -10.01 27.89 4.22
CA LEU A 291 -10.06 28.17 2.78
C LEU A 291 -11.45 28.64 2.33
N GLY A 292 -12.49 28.22 3.03
CA GLY A 292 -13.86 28.61 2.73
C GLY A 292 -14.84 28.14 3.79
N LYS A 293 -15.97 28.87 3.90
CA LYS A 293 -17.09 28.55 4.78
C LYS A 293 -18.40 28.65 3.99
N ALA A 294 -19.25 27.65 4.13
CA ALA A 294 -20.56 27.63 3.47
C ALA A 294 -21.59 26.91 4.35
N VAL A 295 -22.87 27.08 4.00
CA VAL A 295 -24.01 26.50 4.76
C VAL A 295 -24.85 25.67 3.78
N SER A 296 -25.21 24.44 4.17
CA SER A 296 -25.99 23.54 3.31
C SER A 296 -27.40 24.06 3.03
N ASP A 297 -27.84 23.87 1.81
CA ASP A 297 -29.20 24.23 1.33
C ASP A 297 -30.25 23.21 1.75
N GLY A 298 -31.45 23.27 1.13
CA GLY A 298 -32.56 22.36 1.40
C GLY A 298 -32.30 20.91 1.04
N GLU A 299 -31.41 20.68 0.07
CA GLU A 299 -30.97 19.35 -0.38
C GLU A 299 -29.71 18.86 0.36
N GLY A 300 -29.27 19.61 1.39
CA GLY A 300 -28.06 19.29 2.15
C GLY A 300 -26.76 19.59 1.41
N GLN A 301 -26.80 20.30 0.29
CA GLN A 301 -25.66 20.50 -0.59
C GLN A 301 -24.90 21.79 -0.26
N VAL A 302 -23.57 21.70 -0.41
CA VAL A 302 -22.63 22.82 -0.48
C VAL A 302 -21.68 22.58 -1.63
N VAL A 303 -21.30 23.64 -2.33
CA VAL A 303 -20.26 23.63 -3.35
C VAL A 303 -19.16 24.63 -2.99
N PHE A 304 -17.95 24.15 -2.80
CA PHE A 304 -16.76 25.00 -2.70
C PHE A 304 -16.16 25.16 -4.08
N ALA A 305 -15.94 26.41 -4.52
CA ALA A 305 -15.43 26.72 -5.84
C ALA A 305 -14.07 26.05 -6.15
N ALA A 306 -13.83 25.73 -7.40
CA ALA A 306 -12.62 25.04 -7.87
C ALA A 306 -11.30 25.70 -7.43
N GLY A 307 -11.26 27.04 -7.30
CA GLY A 307 -10.10 27.77 -6.84
C GLY A 307 -9.68 27.38 -5.41
N LEU A 308 -10.63 27.05 -4.54
CA LEU A 308 -10.39 26.72 -3.13
C LEU A 308 -9.77 25.31 -2.94
N ILE A 309 -9.86 24.45 -3.96
CA ILE A 309 -9.38 23.05 -3.88
C ILE A 309 -8.08 22.81 -4.67
N ARG A 310 -7.44 23.85 -5.18
CA ARG A 310 -6.20 23.78 -5.99
C ARG A 310 -4.93 24.12 -5.22
N GLY A 311 -5.04 24.51 -3.96
CA GLY A 311 -3.90 24.85 -3.10
C GLY A 311 -2.91 23.71 -2.98
N LYS A 312 -1.63 24.02 -2.76
CA LYS A 312 -0.53 23.05 -2.56
C LYS A 312 0.26 23.44 -1.30
N GLY A 313 0.96 22.49 -0.70
CA GLY A 313 1.71 22.72 0.53
C GLY A 313 0.81 23.17 1.67
N ALA A 314 1.09 24.30 2.33
CA ALA A 314 0.28 24.81 3.43
C ALA A 314 -1.17 25.11 3.03
N ASP A 315 -1.41 25.56 1.80
CA ASP A 315 -2.73 25.90 1.27
C ASP A 315 -3.50 24.69 0.72
N GLN A 316 -2.93 23.48 0.76
CA GLN A 316 -3.60 22.26 0.28
C GLN A 316 -4.83 21.97 1.15
N PRO A 317 -6.04 21.84 0.57
CA PRO A 317 -7.23 21.43 1.33
C PRO A 317 -7.08 19.98 1.80
N VAL A 318 -7.19 19.77 3.13
CA VAL A 318 -6.96 18.44 3.74
C VAL A 318 -8.16 17.93 4.52
N SER A 319 -9.04 18.83 5.01
CA SER A 319 -10.19 18.41 5.79
C SER A 319 -11.40 19.32 5.61
N LEU A 320 -12.56 18.71 5.78
CA LEU A 320 -13.85 19.39 5.84
C LEU A 320 -14.45 19.19 7.23
N LEU A 321 -14.75 20.28 7.92
CA LEU A 321 -15.42 20.29 9.21
C LEU A 321 -16.88 20.72 9.03
N ALA A 322 -17.81 19.99 9.59
CA ALA A 322 -19.22 20.31 9.53
C ALA A 322 -19.87 20.38 10.91
N THR A 323 -20.67 21.42 11.13
CA THR A 323 -21.42 21.59 12.36
C THR A 323 -22.90 21.84 12.03
N SER A 324 -23.76 20.99 12.51
CA SER A 324 -25.21 21.13 12.35
C SER A 324 -25.81 22.14 13.33
N PRO A 325 -26.99 22.73 13.06
CA PRO A 325 -27.63 23.69 13.94
C PRO A 325 -27.90 23.19 15.36
N ASN A 326 -28.06 21.88 15.54
CA ASN A 326 -28.23 21.21 16.83
C ASN A 326 -26.90 20.97 17.59
N GLY A 327 -25.77 21.47 17.06
CA GLY A 327 -24.45 21.29 17.66
C GLY A 327 -23.80 19.94 17.35
N ASP A 328 -24.36 19.15 16.44
CA ASP A 328 -23.75 17.92 15.94
C ASP A 328 -22.56 18.28 15.08
N PHE A 329 -21.46 17.50 15.21
CA PHE A 329 -20.19 17.77 14.57
C PHE A 329 -19.68 16.53 13.83
N THR A 330 -19.16 16.73 12.63
CA THR A 330 -18.46 15.69 11.87
C THR A 330 -17.31 16.28 11.06
N THR A 331 -16.38 15.42 10.66
CA THR A 331 -15.24 15.80 9.83
C THR A 331 -14.97 14.73 8.79
N VAL A 332 -14.44 15.13 7.62
CA VAL A 332 -14.00 14.24 6.54
C VAL A 332 -12.60 14.64 6.10
N SER A 333 -11.71 13.66 6.00
CA SER A 333 -10.41 13.83 5.37
C SER A 333 -10.56 13.92 3.85
N LEU A 334 -9.91 14.90 3.23
CA LEU A 334 -9.89 15.08 1.78
C LEU A 334 -8.62 14.49 1.12
N THR A 335 -7.71 13.95 1.94
CA THR A 335 -6.44 13.36 1.49
C THR A 335 -6.51 11.85 1.32
N GLN A 336 -7.57 11.21 1.83
CA GLN A 336 -7.81 9.77 1.72
C GLN A 336 -9.04 9.52 0.85
N ALA A 337 -8.89 8.71 -0.19
CA ALA A 337 -10.02 8.19 -0.95
C ALA A 337 -10.59 6.96 -0.22
N TRP A 338 -11.81 7.10 0.31
CA TRP A 338 -12.50 6.00 1.02
C TRP A 338 -13.20 5.02 0.07
N PHE A 339 -13.38 5.38 -1.21
CA PHE A 339 -13.94 4.53 -2.23
C PHE A 339 -12.93 4.36 -3.34
N ASP A 340 -12.43 3.15 -3.48
CA ASP A 340 -11.63 2.73 -4.61
C ASP A 340 -12.57 2.04 -5.63
N PHE A 341 -12.73 2.66 -6.79
CA PHE A 341 -13.51 2.12 -7.91
C PHE A 341 -12.61 1.50 -8.99
N SER A 342 -11.33 1.29 -8.71
CA SER A 342 -10.37 0.77 -9.69
C SER A 342 -10.77 -0.61 -10.23
N ASP A 343 -11.39 -1.45 -9.41
CA ASP A 343 -11.95 -2.74 -9.79
C ASP A 343 -13.16 -2.65 -10.75
N ARG A 344 -13.74 -1.45 -10.87
CA ARG A 344 -14.89 -1.16 -11.75
C ARG A 344 -14.55 -0.31 -12.96
N GLY A 345 -13.26 -0.11 -13.25
CA GLY A 345 -12.77 0.73 -14.35
C GLY A 345 -13.04 2.22 -14.18
N ALA A 346 -13.41 2.63 -12.97
CA ALA A 346 -13.57 4.03 -12.58
C ALA A 346 -12.39 4.48 -11.72
N GLU A 347 -11.17 4.16 -12.16
CA GLU A 347 -9.97 4.74 -11.59
C GLU A 347 -10.12 6.25 -11.66
N GLY A 348 -10.04 6.90 -10.51
CA GLY A 348 -10.18 8.34 -10.40
C GLY A 348 -9.10 9.04 -11.19
N HIS A 349 -9.33 9.27 -12.46
CA HIS A 349 -8.48 10.15 -13.24
C HIS A 349 -8.69 11.57 -12.74
N GLU A 350 -7.61 12.28 -12.48
CA GLU A 350 -7.69 13.72 -12.29
C GLU A 350 -8.47 14.32 -13.46
N ALA A 351 -9.30 15.32 -13.15
CA ALA A 351 -10.02 16.04 -14.21
C ALA A 351 -9.00 16.42 -15.29
N PRO A 352 -9.24 16.08 -16.55
CA PRO A 352 -8.28 16.34 -17.60
C PRO A 352 -7.90 17.82 -17.61
N ASP A 353 -6.64 18.09 -17.76
CA ASP A 353 -6.12 19.45 -17.97
C ASP A 353 -6.87 20.14 -19.13
N ALA A 354 -6.76 21.46 -19.22
CA ALA A 354 -7.41 22.24 -20.28
C ALA A 354 -7.12 21.70 -21.69
N GLN A 355 -6.10 20.87 -21.84
CA GLN A 355 -5.69 20.28 -23.11
C GLN A 355 -5.13 18.88 -22.86
N GLN A 356 -5.45 17.94 -23.73
CA GLN A 356 -4.93 16.59 -23.73
C GLN A 356 -4.47 16.17 -25.12
N ALA A 357 -3.33 15.47 -25.19
CA ALA A 357 -2.82 14.90 -26.42
C ALA A 357 -2.79 13.37 -26.34
N ALA A 358 -3.50 12.71 -27.21
CA ALA A 358 -3.38 11.26 -27.44
C ALA A 358 -2.27 11.04 -28.47
N ILE A 359 -1.24 10.29 -28.12
CA ILE A 359 -0.12 9.93 -28.99
C ILE A 359 -0.23 8.47 -29.37
N VAL A 360 -0.31 8.19 -30.66
CA VAL A 360 -0.37 6.84 -31.22
C VAL A 360 0.84 6.65 -32.14
N THR A 361 1.51 5.52 -32.03
CA THR A 361 2.62 5.12 -32.89
C THR A 361 2.22 3.95 -33.77
N ASP A 362 2.82 3.81 -34.94
CA ASP A 362 2.54 2.71 -35.87
C ASP A 362 2.93 1.34 -35.31
N ARG A 363 3.89 1.31 -34.38
CA ARG A 363 4.35 0.09 -33.67
C ARG A 363 4.72 0.43 -32.23
N GLY A 364 4.76 -0.60 -31.37
CA GLY A 364 5.26 -0.48 -29.98
C GLY A 364 6.75 -0.76 -29.83
N ILE A 365 7.37 -1.43 -30.85
CA ILE A 365 8.77 -1.85 -30.82
C ILE A 365 9.46 -1.44 -32.12
N TYR A 366 10.66 -0.89 -32.01
CA TYR A 366 11.49 -0.40 -33.12
C TYR A 366 12.93 -0.88 -32.97
N ARG A 367 13.63 -0.98 -34.11
CA ARG A 367 15.09 -1.18 -34.11
C ARG A 367 15.84 0.15 -34.13
N PRO A 368 17.10 0.18 -33.67
CA PRO A 368 17.98 1.30 -33.96
C PRO A 368 18.02 1.60 -35.46
N GLY A 369 17.94 2.87 -35.85
CA GLY A 369 17.91 3.31 -37.25
C GLY A 369 16.53 3.35 -37.90
N GLU A 370 15.48 2.79 -37.28
CA GLU A 370 14.11 2.86 -37.81
C GLU A 370 13.44 4.19 -37.47
N SER A 371 12.35 4.49 -38.16
CA SER A 371 11.53 5.69 -37.91
C SER A 371 10.29 5.35 -37.12
N VAL A 372 10.05 6.12 -36.08
CA VAL A 372 8.85 6.07 -35.23
C VAL A 372 7.83 7.04 -35.83
N ASN A 373 6.83 6.49 -36.50
CA ASN A 373 5.74 7.28 -37.06
C ASN A 373 4.69 7.54 -35.98
N THR A 374 4.32 8.81 -35.83
CA THR A 374 3.40 9.23 -34.77
C THR A 374 2.21 9.99 -35.34
N THR A 375 1.04 9.66 -34.80
CA THR A 375 -0.18 10.45 -34.95
C THR A 375 -0.55 10.99 -33.58
N ILE A 376 -0.74 12.31 -33.48
CA ILE A 376 -1.08 12.97 -32.22
C ILE A 376 -2.40 13.72 -32.42
N LEU A 377 -3.31 13.56 -31.49
CA LEU A 377 -4.60 14.25 -31.47
C LEU A 377 -4.67 15.15 -30.26
N LEU A 378 -4.77 16.48 -30.45
CA LEU A 378 -4.90 17.46 -29.39
C LEU A 378 -6.38 17.82 -29.19
N ARG A 379 -6.86 17.70 -27.96
CA ARG A 379 -8.28 17.87 -27.60
C ARG A 379 -8.41 18.76 -26.35
N ASP A 380 -9.54 19.47 -26.27
CA ASP A 380 -10.00 20.05 -25.02
C ASP A 380 -10.70 18.99 -24.13
N PRO A 381 -11.09 19.32 -22.88
CA PRO A 381 -11.78 18.39 -21.97
C PRO A 381 -13.13 17.87 -22.49
N GLN A 382 -13.73 18.53 -23.46
CA GLN A 382 -14.99 18.13 -24.10
C GLN A 382 -14.74 17.26 -25.34
N GLY A 383 -13.48 16.95 -25.65
CA GLY A 383 -13.09 16.16 -26.81
C GLY A 383 -13.02 16.95 -28.13
N LYS A 384 -13.21 18.28 -28.09
CA LYS A 384 -13.18 19.14 -29.29
C LYS A 384 -11.73 19.31 -29.73
N ALA A 385 -11.53 19.29 -31.05
CA ALA A 385 -10.23 19.47 -31.67
C ALA A 385 -9.66 20.88 -31.44
N LEU A 386 -8.39 20.95 -31.09
CA LEU A 386 -7.63 22.19 -30.93
C LEU A 386 -6.70 22.38 -32.14
N SER A 387 -7.24 23.00 -33.20
CA SER A 387 -6.56 23.13 -34.49
C SER A 387 -5.71 24.39 -34.65
N THR A 388 -5.61 25.22 -33.62
CA THR A 388 -4.85 26.51 -33.69
C THR A 388 -3.57 26.52 -32.88
N LEU A 389 -3.36 25.54 -32.01
CA LEU A 389 -2.22 25.50 -31.09
C LEU A 389 -1.07 24.67 -31.69
N PRO A 390 0.15 25.19 -31.76
CA PRO A 390 1.32 24.37 -32.08
C PRO A 390 1.62 23.39 -30.96
N LEU A 391 2.26 22.28 -31.27
CA LEU A 391 2.61 21.25 -30.33
C LEU A 391 4.12 20.99 -30.36
N THR A 392 4.79 21.13 -29.23
CA THR A 392 6.17 20.73 -29.09
C THR A 392 6.23 19.27 -28.68
N VAL A 393 6.87 18.43 -29.49
CA VAL A 393 7.03 17.00 -29.19
C VAL A 393 8.48 16.69 -28.94
N ILE A 394 8.76 16.04 -27.82
CA ILE A 394 10.09 15.68 -27.38
C ILE A 394 10.18 14.16 -27.34
N LEU A 395 11.16 13.61 -28.07
CA LEU A 395 11.57 12.20 -27.95
C LEU A 395 12.73 12.12 -26.96
N ARG A 396 12.55 11.31 -25.91
CA ARG A 396 13.57 11.08 -24.88
C ARG A 396 14.11 9.64 -24.93
N ARG A 397 15.38 9.53 -24.65
CA ARG A 397 16.07 8.25 -24.48
C ARG A 397 15.69 7.61 -23.12
N PRO A 398 16.03 6.31 -22.90
CA PRO A 398 15.81 5.61 -21.63
C PRO A 398 16.47 6.28 -20.42
N ASP A 399 17.56 7.02 -20.61
CA ASP A 399 18.26 7.80 -19.59
C ASP A 399 17.61 9.19 -19.31
N GLY A 400 16.47 9.48 -19.95
CA GLY A 400 15.72 10.73 -19.79
C GLY A 400 16.26 11.91 -20.61
N VAL A 401 17.38 11.75 -21.31
CA VAL A 401 17.97 12.82 -22.14
C VAL A 401 17.12 13.06 -23.39
N LYS A 402 16.90 14.33 -23.74
CA LYS A 402 16.19 14.73 -24.96
C LYS A 402 17.03 14.31 -26.19
N ALA A 403 16.48 13.42 -27.00
CA ALA A 403 17.10 12.98 -28.25
C ALA A 403 16.73 13.91 -29.41
N GLN A 404 15.44 14.23 -29.52
CA GLN A 404 14.93 15.13 -30.56
C GLN A 404 13.80 16.00 -30.00
N THR A 405 13.66 17.20 -30.53
CA THR A 405 12.58 18.14 -30.19
C THR A 405 12.05 18.73 -31.49
N LEU A 406 10.76 18.63 -31.70
CA LEU A 406 10.09 19.15 -32.89
C LEU A 406 8.90 20.03 -32.49
N VAL A 407 8.71 21.12 -33.21
CA VAL A 407 7.51 21.96 -33.08
C VAL A 407 6.63 21.69 -34.29
N LEU A 408 5.48 21.10 -34.03
CA LEU A 408 4.53 20.68 -35.04
C LEU A 408 3.41 21.71 -35.18
N LYS A 409 2.99 21.98 -36.41
CA LYS A 409 1.78 22.77 -36.69
C LYS A 409 0.59 21.83 -36.80
N PRO A 410 -0.58 22.22 -36.27
CA PRO A 410 -1.78 21.42 -36.39
C PRO A 410 -2.23 21.27 -37.84
N GLN A 411 -2.67 20.09 -38.19
CA GLN A 411 -3.43 19.78 -39.40
C GLN A 411 -4.94 19.89 -39.11
N GLU A 412 -5.76 19.45 -40.05
CA GLU A 412 -7.19 19.42 -39.84
C GLU A 412 -7.58 18.64 -38.58
N ASP A 413 -8.62 19.08 -37.90
CA ASP A 413 -9.19 18.45 -36.72
C ASP A 413 -8.21 18.26 -35.52
N GLY A 414 -7.23 19.15 -35.37
CA GLY A 414 -6.26 19.10 -34.26
C GLY A 414 -5.38 17.86 -34.29
N GLY A 415 -5.14 17.33 -35.48
CA GLY A 415 -4.21 16.23 -35.73
C GLY A 415 -2.81 16.73 -36.02
N PHE A 416 -1.80 15.92 -35.66
CA PHE A 416 -0.38 16.16 -35.96
C PHE A 416 0.22 14.84 -36.43
N LEU A 417 0.86 14.85 -37.58
CA LEU A 417 1.58 13.69 -38.11
C LEU A 417 3.07 14.00 -38.12
N ASN A 418 3.86 13.08 -37.65
CA ASN A 418 5.32 13.22 -37.65
C ASN A 418 6.02 11.86 -37.65
N SER A 419 7.30 11.90 -37.99
CA SER A 419 8.19 10.74 -37.96
C SER A 419 9.51 11.13 -37.27
N PHE A 420 9.89 10.37 -36.27
CA PHE A 420 11.18 10.49 -35.57
C PHE A 420 12.11 9.39 -36.04
N THR A 421 13.21 9.73 -36.69
CA THR A 421 14.22 8.74 -37.09
C THR A 421 15.18 8.48 -35.94
N LEU A 422 15.23 7.22 -35.48
CA LEU A 422 16.17 6.78 -34.46
C LEU A 422 17.59 6.71 -35.06
N SER A 423 18.59 7.03 -34.24
CA SER A 423 19.98 6.81 -34.62
C SER A 423 20.24 5.30 -34.83
N PRO A 424 21.09 4.90 -35.79
CA PRO A 424 21.57 3.52 -35.87
C PRO A 424 22.29 3.05 -34.58
N SER A 425 22.77 3.98 -33.76
CA SER A 425 23.36 3.73 -32.45
C SER A 425 22.40 4.04 -31.29
N ALA A 426 21.08 4.07 -31.53
CA ALA A 426 20.10 4.33 -30.48
C ALA A 426 20.20 3.26 -29.38
N SER A 427 20.26 3.71 -28.12
CA SER A 427 20.32 2.83 -26.97
C SER A 427 19.05 1.99 -26.85
N ALA A 428 19.21 0.71 -26.56
CA ALA A 428 18.09 -0.17 -26.25
C ALA A 428 17.40 0.26 -24.95
N GLY A 429 16.09 0.08 -24.90
CA GLY A 429 15.26 0.40 -23.73
C GLY A 429 13.97 1.12 -24.08
N SER A 430 13.26 1.59 -23.07
CA SER A 430 12.01 2.34 -23.21
C SER A 430 12.29 3.80 -23.51
N TRP A 431 11.88 4.24 -24.67
CA TRP A 431 11.93 5.66 -25.10
C TRP A 431 10.58 6.30 -24.86
N SER A 432 10.55 7.56 -24.48
CA SER A 432 9.31 8.30 -24.25
C SER A 432 9.10 9.42 -25.26
N LEU A 433 7.87 9.56 -25.72
CA LEU A 433 7.36 10.66 -26.49
C LEU A 433 6.51 11.55 -25.58
N GLU A 434 6.84 12.83 -25.50
CA GLU A 434 6.13 13.78 -24.65
C GLU A 434 5.66 14.97 -25.52
N ALA A 435 4.37 15.28 -25.44
CA ALA A 435 3.76 16.39 -26.16
C ALA A 435 3.46 17.56 -25.23
N TYR A 436 3.84 18.77 -25.62
CA TYR A 436 3.68 20.01 -24.87
C TYR A 436 3.01 21.08 -25.70
N VAL A 437 2.01 21.75 -25.15
CA VAL A 437 1.51 23.02 -25.69
C VAL A 437 2.42 24.15 -25.23
N ASP A 438 2.86 24.10 -23.97
CA ASP A 438 3.88 24.98 -23.41
C ASP A 438 5.01 24.11 -22.82
N PRO A 439 6.26 24.19 -23.36
CA PRO A 439 7.40 23.40 -22.85
C PRO A 439 7.82 23.71 -21.41
N THR A 440 7.32 24.78 -20.79
CA THR A 440 7.56 25.14 -19.39
C THR A 440 6.55 24.50 -18.43
N SER A 441 5.48 23.94 -18.98
CA SER A 441 4.41 23.24 -18.25
C SER A 441 4.57 21.73 -18.35
N PRO A 442 3.86 20.93 -17.54
CA PRO A 442 3.80 19.47 -17.71
C PRO A 442 3.32 19.08 -19.13
N PRO A 443 3.75 17.92 -19.66
CA PRO A 443 3.31 17.45 -20.96
C PRO A 443 1.79 17.13 -20.94
N VAL A 444 1.11 17.52 -22.01
CA VAL A 444 -0.33 17.26 -22.22
C VAL A 444 -0.61 15.85 -22.77
N GLY A 445 0.42 15.10 -23.13
CA GLY A 445 0.33 13.70 -23.56
C GLY A 445 1.67 13.00 -23.51
N ARG A 446 1.64 11.70 -23.28
CA ARG A 446 2.83 10.82 -23.25
C ARG A 446 2.54 9.49 -23.92
N ALA A 447 3.56 8.95 -24.60
CA ALA A 447 3.57 7.57 -25.08
C ALA A 447 4.96 6.99 -24.91
N SER A 448 5.09 5.69 -24.85
CA SER A 448 6.38 5.01 -24.80
C SER A 448 6.51 3.99 -25.93
N VAL A 449 7.74 3.84 -26.44
CA VAL A 449 8.08 2.83 -27.42
C VAL A 449 9.34 2.09 -26.94
N LEU A 450 9.42 0.80 -27.23
CA LEU A 450 10.57 -0.01 -26.91
C LEU A 450 11.55 0.00 -28.11
N VAL A 451 12.79 0.37 -27.88
CA VAL A 451 13.85 0.25 -28.87
C VAL A 451 14.75 -0.92 -28.47
N GLN A 452 14.81 -1.93 -29.33
CA GLN A 452 15.70 -3.07 -29.12
C GLN A 452 15.99 -3.78 -30.44
N ASP A 453 17.12 -4.45 -30.50
CA ASP A 453 17.44 -5.33 -31.61
C ASP A 453 16.68 -6.65 -31.43
N PHE A 454 15.74 -6.94 -32.30
CA PHE A 454 14.92 -8.14 -32.21
C PHE A 454 14.81 -8.80 -33.57
N VAL A 455 14.82 -10.12 -33.57
CA VAL A 455 14.49 -10.92 -34.74
C VAL A 455 13.03 -11.37 -34.60
N PRO A 456 12.12 -10.92 -35.47
CA PRO A 456 10.73 -11.36 -35.37
C PRO A 456 10.67 -12.89 -35.53
N GLN A 457 9.93 -13.53 -34.63
CA GLN A 457 9.59 -14.93 -34.83
C GLN A 457 8.72 -15.03 -36.07
N THR A 458 9.15 -15.86 -37.01
CA THR A 458 8.41 -16.09 -38.25
C THR A 458 7.71 -17.44 -38.28
N ILE A 459 8.17 -18.36 -37.41
CA ILE A 459 7.72 -19.75 -37.37
C ILE A 459 7.37 -20.12 -35.91
N ALA A 460 6.26 -20.79 -35.71
CA ALA A 460 5.90 -21.47 -34.49
C ALA A 460 6.09 -22.99 -34.70
N VAL A 461 6.67 -23.67 -33.72
CA VAL A 461 6.86 -25.12 -33.73
C VAL A 461 6.22 -25.71 -32.46
N ASP A 462 5.29 -26.63 -32.68
CA ASP A 462 4.67 -27.41 -31.60
C ASP A 462 5.28 -28.82 -31.62
N ALA A 463 5.82 -29.24 -30.49
CA ALA A 463 6.38 -30.58 -30.30
C ALA A 463 5.53 -31.37 -29.30
N LYS A 464 4.93 -32.46 -29.76
CA LYS A 464 4.09 -33.32 -28.93
C LYS A 464 4.70 -34.70 -28.78
N PRO A 465 5.18 -35.08 -27.57
CA PRO A 465 5.67 -36.44 -27.36
C PRO A 465 4.49 -37.42 -27.42
N GLY A 466 4.73 -38.56 -28.09
CA GLY A 466 3.70 -39.61 -28.17
C GLY A 466 3.41 -40.30 -26.83
N LYS A 467 4.36 -40.24 -25.89
CA LYS A 467 4.23 -40.71 -24.50
C LYS A 467 4.94 -39.76 -23.55
N ASN A 468 4.32 -39.49 -22.41
CA ASN A 468 4.91 -38.67 -21.35
C ASN A 468 5.83 -39.45 -20.40
N VAL A 469 5.75 -40.77 -20.43
CA VAL A 469 6.59 -41.70 -19.65
C VAL A 469 7.11 -42.77 -20.59
N LEU A 470 8.40 -43.01 -20.52
CA LEU A 470 9.11 -44.04 -21.31
C LEU A 470 9.65 -45.11 -20.35
N ILE A 471 9.53 -46.37 -20.74
CA ILE A 471 10.15 -47.49 -20.05
C ILE A 471 11.51 -47.74 -20.76
N GLU A 472 12.49 -48.20 -20.02
CA GLU A 472 13.81 -48.49 -20.55
C GLU A 472 13.72 -49.40 -21.79
N GLY A 473 14.36 -48.95 -22.88
CA GLY A 473 14.34 -49.66 -24.19
C GLY A 473 13.21 -49.26 -25.15
N GLU A 474 12.24 -48.42 -24.72
CA GLU A 474 11.19 -47.91 -25.62
C GLU A 474 11.72 -46.76 -26.50
N LYS A 475 11.20 -46.70 -27.74
CA LYS A 475 11.48 -45.59 -28.66
C LYS A 475 10.57 -44.41 -28.38
N LEU A 476 11.15 -43.22 -28.23
CA LEU A 476 10.41 -41.95 -28.16
C LEU A 476 9.99 -41.54 -29.58
N SER A 477 8.71 -41.32 -29.80
CA SER A 477 8.19 -40.63 -30.98
C SER A 477 7.72 -39.23 -30.59
N VAL A 478 8.12 -38.24 -31.35
CA VAL A 478 7.68 -36.84 -31.13
C VAL A 478 7.07 -36.36 -32.45
N ALA A 479 5.84 -35.95 -32.42
CA ALA A 479 5.20 -35.28 -33.56
C ALA A 479 5.58 -33.79 -33.51
N LEU A 480 6.18 -33.33 -34.61
CA LEU A 480 6.54 -31.91 -34.78
C LEU A 480 5.61 -31.29 -35.82
N GLU A 481 4.97 -30.19 -35.44
CA GLU A 481 4.15 -29.37 -36.33
C GLU A 481 4.78 -27.98 -36.42
N GLY A 482 5.26 -27.61 -37.61
CA GLY A 482 5.78 -26.27 -37.87
C GLY A 482 4.83 -25.48 -38.75
N ARG A 483 4.54 -24.23 -38.35
CA ARG A 483 3.75 -23.30 -39.15
C ARG A 483 4.33 -21.88 -39.13
N TYR A 484 4.20 -21.19 -40.24
CA TYR A 484 4.47 -19.77 -40.26
C TYR A 484 3.41 -19.02 -39.48
N LEU A 485 3.77 -17.89 -38.84
CA LEU A 485 2.83 -17.10 -38.03
C LEU A 485 1.65 -16.54 -38.84
N TYR A 486 1.77 -16.44 -40.17
CA TYR A 486 0.64 -16.11 -41.06
C TYR A 486 -0.25 -17.32 -41.41
N GLY A 487 -0.03 -18.49 -40.78
CA GLY A 487 -0.92 -19.66 -40.86
C GLY A 487 -0.54 -20.75 -41.87
N ALA A 488 0.39 -20.51 -42.80
CA ALA A 488 0.83 -21.54 -43.73
C ALA A 488 1.72 -22.62 -43.07
N PRO A 489 1.63 -23.91 -43.51
CA PRO A 489 2.53 -24.95 -43.02
C PRO A 489 3.99 -24.63 -43.37
N ALA A 490 4.87 -24.81 -42.40
CA ALA A 490 6.32 -24.66 -42.60
C ALA A 490 6.91 -25.99 -43.16
N ALA A 491 6.63 -26.27 -44.43
CA ALA A 491 7.09 -27.48 -45.10
C ALA A 491 8.55 -27.38 -45.55
N HIS A 492 9.23 -28.52 -45.58
CA HIS A 492 10.60 -28.67 -46.08
C HIS A 492 11.69 -27.90 -45.32
N LEU A 493 11.41 -27.56 -44.04
CA LEU A 493 12.41 -26.95 -43.16
C LEU A 493 13.25 -28.02 -42.47
N HIS A 494 14.56 -27.73 -42.31
CA HIS A 494 15.45 -28.52 -41.49
C HIS A 494 15.39 -27.98 -40.05
N GLY A 495 15.23 -28.89 -39.08
CA GLY A 495 15.17 -28.52 -37.65
C GLY A 495 16.14 -29.42 -36.87
N GLU A 496 16.88 -28.82 -35.98
CA GLU A 496 17.69 -29.52 -34.99
C GLU A 496 17.09 -29.31 -33.60
N GLY A 497 17.04 -30.38 -32.81
CA GLY A 497 16.53 -30.35 -31.44
C GLY A 497 17.25 -31.38 -30.58
N TRP A 498 17.19 -31.18 -29.28
CA TRP A 498 17.69 -32.13 -28.30
C TRP A 498 16.56 -32.51 -27.34
N CYS A 499 16.61 -33.75 -26.85
CA CYS A 499 15.64 -34.29 -25.90
C CYS A 499 16.37 -34.75 -24.64
N ALA A 500 15.86 -34.39 -23.49
CA ALA A 500 16.35 -34.81 -22.18
C ALA A 500 15.30 -35.70 -21.50
N SER A 501 15.70 -36.88 -21.00
CA SER A 501 14.87 -37.72 -20.13
C SER A 501 15.38 -37.67 -18.70
N PHE A 502 14.46 -37.63 -17.73
CA PHE A 502 14.78 -37.68 -16.31
C PHE A 502 14.25 -39.00 -15.72
N GLU A 503 15.05 -39.65 -14.89
CA GLU A 503 14.68 -40.88 -14.20
C GLU A 503 13.69 -40.55 -13.09
N MET A 504 12.44 -41.08 -13.14
CA MET A 504 11.49 -40.99 -12.05
C MET A 504 11.79 -42.07 -11.01
N LYS A 505 12.33 -41.68 -9.85
CA LYS A 505 12.41 -42.59 -8.70
C LYS A 505 10.99 -42.89 -8.18
N SER A 506 10.54 -44.13 -8.35
CA SER A 506 9.30 -44.61 -7.79
C SER A 506 9.37 -44.55 -6.26
N GLN A 507 8.51 -43.79 -5.62
CA GLN A 507 8.23 -43.97 -4.21
C GLN A 507 7.27 -45.16 -4.11
N CYS A 508 7.80 -46.34 -3.77
CA CYS A 508 6.99 -47.44 -3.26
C CYS A 508 6.40 -47.01 -1.91
N ARG A 509 5.09 -46.76 -1.87
CA ARG A 509 4.34 -46.80 -0.62
C ARG A 509 4.15 -48.26 -0.26
N ALA A 510 4.75 -48.70 0.86
CA ALA A 510 4.35 -49.89 1.59
C ALA A 510 3.19 -49.52 2.55
#